data_a367790fa9b886027dd1030231091fe1
#
_entry.id   a367790fa9b886027dd1030231091fe1
#
_cell.length_a   1.000
_cell.length_b   1.000
_cell.length_c   1.000
_cell.angle_alpha   90.00
_cell.angle_beta   90.00
_cell.angle_gamma   90.00
#
_symmetry.space_group_name_H-M   'P 1'
#
loop_
_entity.id
_entity.type
_entity.pdbx_description
1 polymer ?
#
loop_
_entity_poly.entity_id
_entity_poly.type
_entity_poly.pdbx_seq_one_letter_code
_entity_poly.pdbx_strand_id
1 'polypeptide(L)'
;MRKVILIAVAVLVALTVSNCGKGGDDAPKELKTKIYENFEITEDGSTLVKWLTDEETTIDMAADEMLSKVTAISDNAFAEHREITSVTLPRGLKKMGKCAFKSCSKLTSIVIPEGITSIEEGSFAWCEALTSVTIPGSVTNVGYAAFSECKNLAKITIPDKGLITIGEHAFSCPALKSFTIPTTVTSIEKWAFFNCQKLTSLVIPTTVRSIGEGAFANCKAITSIVIPKGITKIEDSTFMNCEALTS
;
A
#
# COMPACT_ATOMS: atom_id res chain seq x y z
N MET A 1 -26.37 -19.13 10.54
CA MET A 1 -26.66 -18.15 11.61
C MET A 1 -25.39 -18.00 12.43
N ARG A 2 -24.58 -16.95 12.15
CA ARG A 2 -23.39 -16.64 12.96
C ARG A 2 -23.87 -16.19 14.34
N LYS A 3 -23.37 -16.81 15.41
CA LYS A 3 -23.70 -16.43 16.78
C LYS A 3 -23.12 -15.03 17.04
N VAL A 4 -23.98 -14.04 17.24
CA VAL A 4 -23.59 -12.75 17.79
C VAL A 4 -23.29 -12.99 19.27
N ILE A 5 -22.03 -13.07 19.64
CA ILE A 5 -21.60 -13.02 21.03
C ILE A 5 -21.53 -11.54 21.36
N LEU A 6 -22.62 -10.99 21.89
CA LEU A 6 -22.65 -9.64 22.43
C LEU A 6 -21.85 -9.66 23.73
N ILE A 7 -20.55 -9.53 23.65
CA ILE A 7 -19.74 -9.21 24.84
C ILE A 7 -19.83 -7.70 24.96
N ALA A 8 -20.83 -7.22 25.72
CA ALA A 8 -20.87 -5.87 26.21
C ALA A 8 -19.81 -5.75 27.32
N VAL A 9 -18.55 -5.68 26.91
CA VAL A 9 -17.47 -5.27 27.79
C VAL A 9 -17.12 -3.86 27.34
N ALA A 10 -17.52 -2.86 28.14
CA ALA A 10 -16.91 -1.56 28.11
C ALA A 10 -15.46 -1.73 28.62
N VAL A 11 -14.59 -2.27 27.77
CA VAL A 11 -13.16 -2.27 28.01
C VAL A 11 -12.65 -0.97 27.44
N LEU A 12 -12.32 -0.07 28.35
CA LEU A 12 -11.49 1.10 28.10
C LEU A 12 -10.10 0.58 27.67
N VAL A 13 -9.95 0.19 26.40
CA VAL A 13 -8.65 -0.10 25.84
C VAL A 13 -8.15 1.20 25.25
N ALA A 14 -7.33 1.91 26.03
CA ALA A 14 -6.43 2.91 25.46
C ALA A 14 -5.54 2.16 24.45
N LEU A 15 -5.92 2.18 23.19
CA LEU A 15 -5.06 1.73 22.11
C LEU A 15 -3.85 2.66 22.08
N THR A 16 -2.75 2.22 22.70
CA THR A 16 -1.43 2.74 22.38
C THR A 16 -1.16 2.34 20.93
N VAL A 17 -1.49 3.24 20.01
CA VAL A 17 -1.09 3.12 18.62
C VAL A 17 0.42 3.09 18.61
N SER A 18 1.01 1.92 18.37
CA SER A 18 2.44 1.81 18.04
C SER A 18 2.67 2.63 16.78
N ASN A 19 3.26 3.80 16.98
CA ASN A 19 3.47 4.84 15.99
C ASN A 19 4.39 4.30 14.87
N CYS A 20 3.83 3.96 13.74
CA CYS A 20 4.57 3.70 12.52
C CYS A 20 4.83 5.03 11.81
N GLY A 21 5.55 5.96 12.46
CA GLY A 21 5.90 7.25 11.83
C GLY A 21 5.66 8.46 12.75
N LYS A 22 6.60 9.37 12.76
CA LYS A 22 6.57 10.62 13.52
C LYS A 22 5.57 11.62 12.92
N GLY A 23 4.69 12.17 13.75
CA GLY A 23 4.08 13.47 13.52
C GLY A 23 2.56 13.54 13.70
N GLY A 24 2.10 14.38 14.62
CA GLY A 24 0.74 14.91 14.75
C GLY A 24 0.13 14.71 16.12
N ASP A 25 0.18 15.75 16.98
CA ASP A 25 -0.51 15.85 18.28
C ASP A 25 -2.00 16.15 18.04
N ASP A 26 -2.79 15.10 17.75
CA ASP A 26 -4.22 15.11 18.01
C ASP A 26 -4.52 13.92 18.92
N ALA A 27 -5.01 14.19 20.13
CA ALA A 27 -5.47 13.14 21.05
C ALA A 27 -6.50 12.28 20.30
N PRO A 28 -6.35 10.94 20.29
CA PRO A 28 -7.25 10.08 19.55
C PRO A 28 -8.67 10.25 20.13
N LYS A 29 -9.62 10.65 19.28
CA LYS A 29 -11.05 10.58 19.62
C LYS A 29 -11.36 9.14 19.96
N GLU A 30 -11.91 8.90 21.14
CA GLU A 30 -12.36 7.58 21.59
C GLU A 30 -13.43 7.07 20.61
N LEU A 31 -13.04 6.11 19.76
CA LEU A 31 -13.96 5.48 18.81
C LEU A 31 -14.79 4.46 19.58
N LYS A 32 -16.11 4.64 19.62
CA LYS A 32 -17.00 3.62 20.11
C LYS A 32 -17.09 2.48 19.10
N THR A 33 -16.83 1.26 19.55
CA THR A 33 -16.72 0.08 18.68
C THR A 33 -17.58 -1.07 19.18
N LYS A 34 -17.84 -2.02 18.27
CA LYS A 34 -18.48 -3.32 18.56
C LYS A 34 -17.52 -4.41 18.13
N ILE A 35 -17.36 -5.41 18.98
CA ILE A 35 -16.49 -6.56 18.73
C ILE A 35 -17.39 -7.75 18.34
N TYR A 36 -17.03 -8.37 17.22
CA TYR A 36 -17.58 -9.63 16.75
C TYR A 36 -16.50 -10.71 16.84
N GLU A 37 -16.85 -11.95 16.60
CA GLU A 37 -15.92 -13.07 16.71
C GLU A 37 -14.61 -12.85 15.95
N ASN A 38 -14.69 -12.29 14.74
CA ASN A 38 -13.56 -12.19 13.82
C ASN A 38 -13.07 -10.75 13.60
N PHE A 39 -13.84 -9.74 14.02
CA PHE A 39 -13.46 -8.34 13.75
C PHE A 39 -14.06 -7.34 14.75
N GLU A 40 -13.44 -6.19 14.80
CA GLU A 40 -13.92 -4.99 15.49
C GLU A 40 -14.32 -3.93 14.47
N ILE A 41 -15.49 -3.32 14.65
CA ILE A 41 -16.06 -2.30 13.78
C ILE A 41 -16.61 -1.15 14.61
N THR A 42 -16.64 0.07 14.07
CA THR A 42 -17.28 1.22 14.73
C THR A 42 -18.78 0.98 14.95
N GLU A 43 -19.38 1.63 15.98
CA GLU A 43 -20.80 1.46 16.31
C GLU A 43 -21.76 1.74 15.15
N ASP A 44 -21.38 2.69 14.27
CA ASP A 44 -22.14 3.05 13.07
C ASP A 44 -21.91 2.07 11.90
N GLY A 45 -20.99 1.11 12.05
CA GLY A 45 -20.68 0.12 11.03
C GLY A 45 -19.88 0.66 9.83
N SER A 46 -19.40 1.90 9.89
CA SER A 46 -18.75 2.53 8.76
C SER A 46 -17.26 2.18 8.60
N THR A 47 -16.60 1.79 9.70
CA THR A 47 -15.15 1.57 9.72
C THR A 47 -14.80 0.22 10.34
N LEU A 48 -14.09 -0.61 9.58
CA LEU A 48 -13.40 -1.78 10.12
C LEU A 48 -12.20 -1.31 10.92
N VAL A 49 -12.22 -1.55 12.24
CA VAL A 49 -11.16 -1.13 13.16
C VAL A 49 -10.04 -2.15 13.18
N LYS A 50 -10.37 -3.44 13.33
CA LYS A 50 -9.37 -4.51 13.42
C LYS A 50 -9.95 -5.86 13.03
N TRP A 51 -9.16 -6.68 12.36
CA TRP A 51 -9.34 -8.11 12.20
C TRP A 51 -8.75 -8.83 13.41
N LEU A 52 -9.42 -9.85 13.97
CA LEU A 52 -9.09 -10.39 15.29
C LEU A 52 -8.67 -11.87 15.27
N THR A 53 -8.74 -12.54 14.13
CA THR A 53 -8.46 -13.99 14.03
C THR A 53 -7.51 -14.32 12.89
N ASP A 54 -6.71 -15.37 13.05
CA ASP A 54 -5.86 -15.95 11.99
C ASP A 54 -6.47 -17.26 11.42
N GLU A 55 -7.67 -17.65 11.86
CA GLU A 55 -8.32 -18.87 11.42
C GLU A 55 -8.88 -18.75 9.98
N GLU A 56 -9.33 -17.56 9.60
CA GLU A 56 -9.84 -17.29 8.25
C GLU A 56 -8.73 -16.84 7.31
N THR A 57 -8.41 -17.67 6.33
CA THR A 57 -7.39 -17.37 5.32
C THR A 57 -7.94 -16.64 4.10
N THR A 58 -9.26 -16.65 3.90
CA THR A 58 -9.96 -15.98 2.81
C THR A 58 -11.10 -15.16 3.37
N ILE A 59 -11.07 -13.85 3.17
CA ILE A 59 -12.03 -12.91 3.72
C ILE A 59 -12.82 -12.26 2.59
N ASP A 60 -14.11 -12.45 2.55
CA ASP A 60 -15.00 -11.77 1.61
C ASP A 60 -15.85 -10.71 2.32
N MET A 61 -15.26 -9.51 2.48
CA MET A 61 -15.96 -8.37 3.06
C MET A 61 -17.14 -7.90 2.18
N ALA A 62 -17.06 -8.11 0.87
CA ALA A 62 -18.11 -7.66 -0.04
C ALA A 62 -19.37 -8.51 0.05
N ALA A 63 -19.26 -9.78 0.43
CA ALA A 63 -20.38 -10.69 0.63
C ALA A 63 -20.92 -10.70 2.08
N ASP A 64 -20.18 -10.17 3.04
CA ASP A 64 -20.63 -10.09 4.44
C ASP A 64 -21.65 -8.97 4.62
N GLU A 65 -22.72 -9.23 5.36
CA GLU A 65 -23.84 -8.29 5.53
C GLU A 65 -23.45 -6.98 6.20
N MET A 66 -22.48 -7.00 7.12
CA MET A 66 -21.98 -5.82 7.83
C MET A 66 -20.78 -5.21 7.12
N LEU A 67 -19.80 -6.03 6.78
CA LEU A 67 -18.54 -5.55 6.20
C LEU A 67 -18.72 -4.99 4.78
N SER A 68 -19.76 -5.39 4.05
CA SER A 68 -20.09 -4.82 2.73
C SER A 68 -20.43 -3.34 2.76
N LYS A 69 -20.83 -2.81 3.93
CA LYS A 69 -21.20 -1.41 4.17
C LYS A 69 -20.03 -0.55 4.64
N VAL A 70 -18.88 -1.17 4.95
CA VAL A 70 -17.68 -0.50 5.41
C VAL A 70 -17.16 0.46 4.33
N THR A 71 -16.91 1.69 4.72
CA THR A 71 -16.35 2.74 3.86
C THR A 71 -14.90 3.10 4.21
N ALA A 72 -14.43 2.67 5.39
CA ALA A 72 -13.05 2.88 5.83
C ALA A 72 -12.48 1.63 6.52
N ILE A 73 -11.19 1.43 6.36
CA ILE A 73 -10.36 0.47 7.08
C ILE A 73 -9.35 1.27 7.90
N SER A 74 -9.25 0.98 9.19
CA SER A 74 -8.33 1.67 10.10
C SER A 74 -6.87 1.32 9.86
N ASP A 75 -5.98 2.10 10.46
CA ASP A 75 -4.55 1.80 10.49
C ASP A 75 -4.32 0.44 11.15
N ASN A 76 -3.44 -0.36 10.54
CA ASN A 76 -3.06 -1.70 11.00
C ASN A 76 -4.22 -2.72 11.10
N ALA A 77 -5.37 -2.49 10.46
CA ALA A 77 -6.56 -3.34 10.67
C ALA A 77 -6.33 -4.83 10.36
N PHE A 78 -5.52 -5.16 9.35
CA PHE A 78 -5.11 -6.53 9.00
C PHE A 78 -3.59 -6.76 9.18
N ALA A 79 -2.88 -5.84 9.85
CA ALA A 79 -1.43 -5.98 9.97
C ALA A 79 -1.03 -7.27 10.71
N GLU A 80 0.02 -7.93 10.21
CA GLU A 80 0.60 -9.18 10.75
C GLU A 80 -0.31 -10.43 10.65
N HIS A 81 -1.48 -10.35 10.01
CA HIS A 81 -2.31 -11.52 9.72
C HIS A 81 -1.70 -12.33 8.55
N ARG A 82 -0.66 -13.10 8.88
CA ARG A 82 0.21 -13.78 7.91
C ARG A 82 -0.46 -14.92 7.17
N GLU A 83 -1.55 -15.46 7.70
CA GLU A 83 -2.27 -16.59 7.13
C GLU A 83 -3.30 -16.18 6.06
N ILE A 84 -3.65 -14.89 5.97
CA ILE A 84 -4.59 -14.38 4.97
C ILE A 84 -4.01 -14.54 3.56
N THR A 85 -4.73 -15.23 2.70
CA THR A 85 -4.35 -15.47 1.29
C THR A 85 -5.09 -14.58 0.30
N SER A 86 -6.32 -14.16 0.65
CA SER A 86 -7.12 -13.23 -0.16
C SER A 86 -8.08 -12.40 0.67
N VAL A 87 -8.32 -11.16 0.25
CA VAL A 87 -9.35 -10.27 0.81
C VAL A 87 -10.12 -9.62 -0.33
N THR A 88 -11.44 -9.78 -0.33
CA THR A 88 -12.34 -9.05 -1.23
C THR A 88 -12.86 -7.82 -0.51
N LEU A 89 -12.40 -6.65 -0.93
CA LEU A 89 -12.79 -5.36 -0.34
C LEU A 89 -14.16 -4.90 -0.82
N PRO A 90 -14.96 -4.20 0.02
CA PRO A 90 -16.26 -3.66 -0.39
C PRO A 90 -16.08 -2.55 -1.44
N ARG A 91 -16.98 -2.54 -2.43
CA ARG A 91 -16.95 -1.53 -3.53
C ARG A 91 -17.11 -0.10 -3.04
N GLY A 92 -17.76 0.09 -1.88
CA GLY A 92 -18.00 1.37 -1.24
C GLY A 92 -16.80 1.95 -0.48
N LEU A 93 -15.69 1.21 -0.39
CA LEU A 93 -14.52 1.62 0.38
C LEU A 93 -13.93 2.93 -0.17
N LYS A 94 -13.69 3.90 0.72
CA LYS A 94 -13.15 5.23 0.41
C LYS A 94 -11.79 5.49 1.04
N LYS A 95 -11.50 4.80 2.17
CA LYS A 95 -10.25 4.99 2.92
C LYS A 95 -9.69 3.64 3.35
N MET A 96 -8.38 3.51 3.19
CA MET A 96 -7.59 2.42 3.72
C MET A 96 -6.45 3.04 4.51
N GLY A 97 -6.34 2.67 5.79
CA GLY A 97 -5.40 3.26 6.73
C GLY A 97 -3.95 2.85 6.49
N LYS A 98 -3.05 3.49 7.23
CA LYS A 98 -1.62 3.15 7.22
C LYS A 98 -1.40 1.71 7.68
N CYS A 99 -0.45 1.03 7.03
CA CYS A 99 -0.10 -0.34 7.36
C CYS A 99 -1.29 -1.33 7.38
N ALA A 100 -2.41 -1.03 6.68
CA ALA A 100 -3.65 -1.79 6.79
C ALA A 100 -3.47 -3.29 6.52
N PHE A 101 -2.62 -3.68 5.57
CA PHE A 101 -2.27 -5.06 5.22
C PHE A 101 -0.78 -5.36 5.39
N LYS A 102 -0.06 -4.57 6.22
CA LYS A 102 1.37 -4.79 6.44
C LYS A 102 1.64 -6.21 6.94
N SER A 103 2.65 -6.86 6.37
CA SER A 103 3.06 -8.23 6.74
C SER A 103 1.97 -9.31 6.56
N CYS A 104 0.95 -9.10 5.72
CA CYS A 104 0.09 -10.17 5.23
C CYS A 104 0.88 -11.04 4.24
N SER A 105 1.84 -11.81 4.76
CA SER A 105 2.90 -12.43 3.93
C SER A 105 2.39 -13.49 2.95
N LYS A 106 1.21 -14.08 3.18
CA LYS A 106 0.56 -15.05 2.28
C LYS A 106 -0.49 -14.43 1.35
N LEU A 107 -0.74 -13.11 1.44
CA LEU A 107 -1.69 -12.43 0.55
C LEU A 107 -1.20 -12.48 -0.89
N THR A 108 -1.90 -13.23 -1.74
CA THR A 108 -1.50 -13.46 -3.14
C THR A 108 -2.06 -12.43 -4.12
N SER A 109 -3.24 -11.92 -3.81
CA SER A 109 -3.94 -10.94 -4.64
C SER A 109 -4.88 -10.06 -3.82
N ILE A 110 -5.05 -8.83 -4.28
CA ILE A 110 -6.04 -7.89 -3.74
C ILE A 110 -6.51 -6.96 -4.86
N VAL A 111 -7.80 -6.66 -4.87
CA VAL A 111 -8.39 -5.66 -5.76
C VAL A 111 -8.67 -4.40 -4.96
N ILE A 112 -8.00 -3.30 -5.32
CA ILE A 112 -8.17 -2.00 -4.68
C ILE A 112 -9.36 -1.30 -5.37
N PRO A 113 -10.42 -0.92 -4.63
CA PRO A 113 -11.61 -0.29 -5.22
C PRO A 113 -11.34 1.12 -5.76
N GLU A 114 -12.08 1.52 -6.81
CA GLU A 114 -12.00 2.86 -7.42
C GLU A 114 -12.36 4.02 -6.47
N GLY A 115 -12.89 3.75 -5.28
CA GLY A 115 -13.15 4.77 -4.26
C GLY A 115 -11.91 5.25 -3.50
N ILE A 116 -10.81 4.49 -3.55
CA ILE A 116 -9.57 4.80 -2.84
C ILE A 116 -8.82 5.90 -3.59
N THR A 117 -8.43 6.95 -2.88
CA THR A 117 -7.71 8.11 -3.45
C THR A 117 -6.24 8.17 -3.07
N SER A 118 -5.83 7.40 -2.05
CA SER A 118 -4.43 7.29 -1.61
C SER A 118 -4.15 5.85 -1.17
N ILE A 119 -2.97 5.33 -1.52
CA ILE A 119 -2.39 4.16 -0.87
C ILE A 119 -1.48 4.70 0.22
N GLU A 120 -1.87 4.49 1.46
CA GLU A 120 -1.20 5.07 2.62
C GLU A 120 0.13 4.38 2.93
N GLU A 121 0.90 4.99 3.84
CA GLU A 121 2.17 4.48 4.35
C GLU A 121 2.09 3.00 4.71
N GLY A 122 3.00 2.18 4.17
CA GLY A 122 3.17 0.77 4.50
C GLY A 122 1.97 -0.13 4.22
N SER A 123 0.92 0.36 3.52
CA SER A 123 -0.37 -0.34 3.40
C SER A 123 -0.24 -1.81 2.99
N PHE A 124 0.72 -2.15 2.15
CA PHE A 124 1.01 -3.51 1.67
C PHE A 124 2.48 -3.91 1.87
N ALA A 125 3.22 -3.20 2.74
CA ALA A 125 4.60 -3.55 3.00
C ALA A 125 4.72 -5.00 3.51
N TRP A 126 5.71 -5.76 3.01
CA TRP A 126 5.96 -7.16 3.39
C TRP A 126 4.82 -8.14 3.01
N CYS A 127 3.97 -7.79 2.02
CA CYS A 127 3.05 -8.74 1.39
C CYS A 127 3.86 -9.62 0.41
N GLU A 128 4.66 -10.55 0.96
CA GLU A 128 5.68 -11.26 0.20
C GLU A 128 5.12 -12.15 -0.92
N ALA A 129 3.91 -12.73 -0.73
CA ALA A 129 3.27 -13.59 -1.73
C ALA A 129 2.53 -12.81 -2.82
N LEU A 130 2.36 -11.49 -2.69
CA LEU A 130 1.65 -10.67 -3.68
C LEU A 130 2.43 -10.66 -5.00
N THR A 131 1.78 -11.11 -6.09
CA THR A 131 2.44 -11.26 -7.40
C THR A 131 2.09 -10.14 -8.37
N SER A 132 0.91 -9.58 -8.24
CA SER A 132 0.45 -8.47 -9.06
C SER A 132 -0.54 -7.60 -8.30
N VAL A 133 -0.60 -6.31 -8.64
CA VAL A 133 -1.59 -5.38 -8.13
C VAL A 133 -2.03 -4.40 -9.24
N THR A 134 -3.31 -4.04 -9.22
CA THR A 134 -3.83 -2.93 -10.01
C THR A 134 -4.17 -1.79 -9.07
N ILE A 135 -3.55 -0.65 -9.28
CA ILE A 135 -3.84 0.60 -8.56
C ILE A 135 -4.88 1.36 -9.39
N PRO A 136 -6.05 1.71 -8.83
CA PRO A 136 -7.12 2.35 -9.57
C PRO A 136 -6.77 3.79 -9.96
N GLY A 137 -7.43 4.30 -11.00
CA GLY A 137 -7.19 5.65 -11.49
C GLY A 137 -7.68 6.79 -10.60
N SER A 138 -8.37 6.48 -9.53
CA SER A 138 -8.73 7.41 -8.44
C SER A 138 -7.55 7.74 -7.52
N VAL A 139 -6.50 6.89 -7.49
CA VAL A 139 -5.35 7.08 -6.61
C VAL A 139 -4.45 8.19 -7.13
N THR A 140 -4.21 9.20 -6.30
CA THR A 140 -3.34 10.34 -6.61
C THR A 140 -1.97 10.24 -5.95
N ASN A 141 -1.84 9.44 -4.89
CA ASN A 141 -0.61 9.30 -4.13
C ASN A 141 -0.38 7.83 -3.70
N VAL A 142 0.84 7.36 -3.87
CA VAL A 142 1.35 6.13 -3.27
C VAL A 142 2.35 6.53 -2.21
N GLY A 143 2.04 6.26 -0.95
CA GLY A 143 2.75 6.74 0.23
C GLY A 143 4.06 6.01 0.53
N TYR A 144 4.70 6.41 1.63
CA TYR A 144 5.94 5.83 2.12
C TYR A 144 5.85 4.31 2.24
N ALA A 145 6.80 3.60 1.65
CA ALA A 145 6.96 2.14 1.73
C ALA A 145 5.67 1.33 1.41
N ALA A 146 4.73 1.88 0.64
CA ALA A 146 3.40 1.30 0.44
C ALA A 146 3.42 -0.16 -0.05
N PHE A 147 4.37 -0.53 -0.92
CA PHE A 147 4.60 -1.89 -1.42
C PHE A 147 6.04 -2.37 -1.17
N SER A 148 6.72 -1.77 -0.19
CA SER A 148 8.10 -2.17 0.13
C SER A 148 8.18 -3.63 0.56
N GLU A 149 9.24 -4.33 0.13
CA GLU A 149 9.48 -5.75 0.45
C GLU A 149 8.37 -6.73 -0.01
N CYS A 150 7.57 -6.34 -1.01
CA CYS A 150 6.73 -7.29 -1.74
C CYS A 150 7.60 -8.14 -2.66
N LYS A 151 8.25 -9.18 -2.10
CA LYS A 151 9.35 -9.92 -2.74
C LYS A 151 8.98 -10.59 -4.06
N ASN A 152 7.69 -10.95 -4.25
CA ASN A 152 7.21 -11.62 -5.46
C ASN A 152 6.39 -10.69 -6.38
N LEU A 153 6.24 -9.39 -6.05
CA LEU A 153 5.46 -8.45 -6.84
C LEU A 153 6.17 -8.12 -8.16
N ALA A 154 5.75 -8.85 -9.19
CA ALA A 154 6.37 -8.78 -10.51
C ALA A 154 5.69 -7.80 -11.46
N LYS A 155 4.43 -7.44 -11.18
CA LYS A 155 3.62 -6.56 -12.04
C LYS A 155 2.77 -5.61 -11.23
N ILE A 156 2.89 -4.31 -11.54
CA ILE A 156 2.02 -3.26 -11.03
C ILE A 156 1.38 -2.59 -12.24
N THR A 157 0.05 -2.49 -12.24
CA THR A 157 -0.70 -1.81 -13.30
C THR A 157 -1.31 -0.55 -12.73
N ILE A 158 -1.05 0.59 -13.37
CA ILE A 158 -1.61 1.90 -13.02
C ILE A 158 -2.13 2.52 -14.31
N PRO A 159 -3.38 3.00 -14.39
CA PRO A 159 -3.89 3.75 -15.53
C PRO A 159 -3.08 5.04 -15.73
N ASP A 160 -2.99 5.51 -16.98
CA ASP A 160 -2.31 6.78 -17.31
C ASP A 160 -3.16 8.00 -16.88
N LYS A 161 -3.57 8.02 -15.62
CA LYS A 161 -4.35 9.08 -14.98
C LYS A 161 -4.25 8.98 -13.45
N GLY A 162 -4.50 10.06 -12.76
CA GLY A 162 -4.65 10.12 -11.30
C GLY A 162 -3.34 10.28 -10.56
N LEU A 163 -2.44 9.31 -10.64
CA LEU A 163 -1.21 9.29 -9.84
C LEU A 163 -0.32 10.52 -10.11
N ILE A 164 0.02 11.26 -9.07
CA ILE A 164 0.83 12.48 -9.11
C ILE A 164 2.19 12.25 -8.45
N THR A 165 2.19 11.55 -7.31
CA THR A 165 3.41 11.33 -6.52
C THR A 165 3.65 9.85 -6.26
N ILE A 166 4.90 9.42 -6.47
CA ILE A 166 5.42 8.12 -6.04
C ILE A 166 6.29 8.37 -4.81
N GLY A 167 5.81 7.91 -3.66
CA GLY A 167 6.42 8.16 -2.36
C GLY A 167 7.73 7.45 -2.11
N GLU A 168 8.39 7.82 -1.03
CA GLU A 168 9.66 7.24 -0.62
C GLU A 168 9.51 5.74 -0.35
N HIS A 169 10.44 4.90 -0.90
CA HIS A 169 10.41 3.43 -0.84
C HIS A 169 9.13 2.77 -1.36
N ALA A 170 8.24 3.50 -2.05
CA ALA A 170 6.89 3.04 -2.39
C ALA A 170 6.86 1.71 -3.14
N PHE A 171 7.82 1.48 -4.03
CA PHE A 171 7.92 0.31 -4.89
C PHE A 171 9.26 -0.43 -4.76
N SER A 172 9.82 -0.52 -3.56
CA SER A 172 11.02 -1.33 -3.31
C SER A 172 10.72 -2.82 -3.45
N CYS A 173 10.55 -3.30 -4.70
CA CYS A 173 10.06 -4.62 -5.07
C CYS A 173 11.09 -5.39 -5.90
N PRO A 174 11.84 -6.34 -5.32
CA PRO A 174 12.94 -7.04 -6.02
C PRO A 174 12.52 -7.82 -7.28
N ALA A 175 11.27 -8.29 -7.32
CA ALA A 175 10.75 -9.06 -8.46
C ALA A 175 10.12 -8.21 -9.57
N LEU A 176 9.97 -6.90 -9.39
CA LEU A 176 9.33 -6.01 -10.37
C LEU A 176 10.11 -6.02 -11.68
N LYS A 177 9.46 -6.46 -12.77
CA LYS A 177 10.10 -6.64 -14.07
C LYS A 177 9.99 -5.43 -14.99
N SER A 178 8.86 -4.75 -14.91
CA SER A 178 8.57 -3.56 -15.70
C SER A 178 7.62 -2.65 -14.93
N PHE A 179 7.74 -1.36 -15.16
CA PHE A 179 6.85 -0.37 -14.58
C PHE A 179 6.65 0.76 -15.59
N THR A 180 5.40 1.14 -15.80
CA THR A 180 5.07 2.31 -16.61
C THR A 180 4.67 3.44 -15.67
N ILE A 181 5.47 4.49 -15.62
CA ILE A 181 5.16 5.69 -14.85
C ILE A 181 4.09 6.47 -15.61
N PRO A 182 2.90 6.72 -15.00
CA PRO A 182 1.86 7.51 -15.63
C PRO A 182 2.32 8.93 -16.02
N THR A 183 1.79 9.46 -17.12
CA THR A 183 2.13 10.82 -17.60
C THR A 183 1.63 11.92 -16.67
N THR A 184 0.84 11.61 -15.67
CA THR A 184 0.40 12.53 -14.61
C THR A 184 1.41 12.69 -13.47
N VAL A 185 2.42 11.80 -13.36
CA VAL A 185 3.41 11.84 -12.27
C VAL A 185 4.34 13.04 -12.44
N THR A 186 4.49 13.80 -11.36
CA THR A 186 5.37 14.97 -11.30
C THR A 186 6.56 14.79 -10.37
N SER A 187 6.47 13.89 -9.39
CA SER A 187 7.52 13.63 -8.40
C SER A 187 7.73 12.13 -8.18
N ILE A 188 9.00 11.73 -8.18
CA ILE A 188 9.50 10.43 -7.74
C ILE A 188 10.36 10.69 -6.52
N GLU A 189 9.93 10.21 -5.36
CA GLU A 189 10.59 10.51 -4.08
C GLU A 189 11.83 9.63 -3.85
N LYS A 190 12.51 9.86 -2.72
CA LYS A 190 13.73 9.13 -2.33
C LYS A 190 13.49 7.63 -2.32
N TRP A 191 14.44 6.86 -2.86
CA TRP A 191 14.44 5.39 -2.82
C TRP A 191 13.17 4.73 -3.39
N ALA A 192 12.36 5.44 -4.19
CA ALA A 192 11.03 5.00 -4.64
C ALA A 192 11.03 3.63 -5.31
N PHE A 193 12.05 3.31 -6.10
CA PHE A 193 12.27 2.02 -6.77
C PHE A 193 13.55 1.32 -6.28
N PHE A 194 13.94 1.60 -5.04
CA PHE A 194 15.12 0.96 -4.45
C PHE A 194 15.04 -0.55 -4.53
N ASN A 195 16.16 -1.19 -4.92
CA ASN A 195 16.26 -2.66 -4.97
C ASN A 195 15.31 -3.35 -5.94
N CYS A 196 14.81 -2.67 -6.98
CA CYS A 196 14.06 -3.30 -8.07
C CYS A 196 15.00 -4.08 -8.99
N GLN A 197 15.57 -5.18 -8.47
CA GLN A 197 16.68 -5.91 -9.10
C GLN A 197 16.35 -6.49 -10.48
N LYS A 198 15.06 -6.78 -10.77
CA LYS A 198 14.59 -7.35 -12.05
C LYS A 198 13.98 -6.32 -12.99
N LEU A 199 13.97 -5.05 -12.64
CA LEU A 199 13.44 -3.98 -13.49
C LEU A 199 14.39 -3.75 -14.67
N THR A 200 13.97 -4.12 -15.89
CA THR A 200 14.83 -4.06 -17.08
C THR A 200 14.67 -2.76 -17.87
N SER A 201 13.52 -2.14 -17.79
CA SER A 201 13.22 -0.90 -18.51
C SER A 201 12.30 0.00 -17.72
N LEU A 202 12.54 1.30 -17.82
CA LEU A 202 11.71 2.34 -17.23
C LEU A 202 11.73 3.57 -18.14
N VAL A 203 10.57 4.09 -18.44
CA VAL A 203 10.43 5.37 -19.14
C VAL A 203 9.96 6.42 -18.13
N ILE A 204 10.76 7.47 -17.95
CA ILE A 204 10.40 8.60 -17.09
C ILE A 204 9.66 9.63 -17.97
N PRO A 205 8.37 9.92 -17.71
CA PRO A 205 7.62 10.88 -18.51
C PRO A 205 8.18 12.31 -18.37
N THR A 206 7.95 13.13 -19.41
CA THR A 206 8.40 14.53 -19.44
C THR A 206 7.71 15.43 -18.41
N THR A 207 6.68 14.95 -17.76
CA THR A 207 5.96 15.63 -16.67
C THR A 207 6.71 15.58 -15.35
N VAL A 208 7.61 14.60 -15.14
CA VAL A 208 8.41 14.49 -13.91
C VAL A 208 9.35 15.69 -13.79
N ARG A 209 9.37 16.31 -12.62
CA ARG A 209 10.18 17.50 -12.27
C ARG A 209 11.24 17.21 -11.23
N SER A 210 11.06 16.14 -10.44
CA SER A 210 12.02 15.74 -9.41
C SER A 210 12.19 14.24 -9.34
N ILE A 211 13.42 13.79 -9.13
CA ILE A 211 13.82 12.42 -8.85
C ILE A 211 14.67 12.48 -7.58
N GLY A 212 14.23 11.82 -6.54
CA GLY A 212 14.86 11.84 -5.24
C GLY A 212 16.14 11.02 -5.18
N GLU A 213 16.90 11.25 -4.10
CA GLU A 213 18.09 10.49 -3.75
C GLU A 213 17.82 8.98 -3.80
N GLY A 214 18.72 8.22 -4.42
CA GLY A 214 18.66 6.76 -4.48
C GLY A 214 17.42 6.19 -5.18
N ALA A 215 16.64 7.00 -5.92
CA ALA A 215 15.33 6.60 -6.44
C ALA A 215 15.35 5.29 -7.23
N PHE A 216 16.44 4.98 -7.92
CA PHE A 216 16.64 3.75 -8.71
C PHE A 216 17.86 2.95 -8.24
N ALA A 217 18.36 3.18 -7.03
CA ALA A 217 19.52 2.46 -6.53
C ALA A 217 19.24 0.95 -6.44
N ASN A 218 20.26 0.14 -6.74
CA ASN A 218 20.19 -1.32 -6.84
C ASN A 218 19.20 -1.86 -7.89
N CYS A 219 18.84 -1.07 -8.90
CA CYS A 219 18.10 -1.55 -10.07
C CYS A 219 19.08 -2.23 -11.05
N LYS A 220 19.57 -3.40 -10.68
CA LYS A 220 20.70 -4.07 -11.34
C LYS A 220 20.48 -4.44 -12.79
N ALA A 221 19.21 -4.61 -13.22
CA ALA A 221 18.86 -5.06 -14.57
C ALA A 221 18.51 -3.93 -15.54
N ILE A 222 18.40 -2.66 -15.11
CA ILE A 222 18.15 -1.53 -16.01
C ILE A 222 19.35 -1.33 -16.92
N THR A 223 19.14 -1.39 -18.23
CA THR A 223 20.21 -1.25 -19.24
C THR A 223 20.33 0.17 -19.78
N SER A 224 19.23 0.91 -19.81
CA SER A 224 19.19 2.29 -20.27
C SER A 224 18.06 3.06 -19.57
N ILE A 225 18.26 4.38 -19.44
CA ILE A 225 17.24 5.27 -18.90
C ILE A 225 17.35 6.64 -19.56
N VAL A 226 16.22 7.20 -19.97
CA VAL A 226 16.17 8.55 -20.54
C VAL A 226 15.72 9.52 -19.46
N ILE A 227 16.59 10.49 -19.15
CA ILE A 227 16.28 11.56 -18.21
C ILE A 227 15.56 12.69 -18.95
N PRO A 228 14.32 13.06 -18.54
CA PRO A 228 13.58 14.15 -19.17
C PRO A 228 14.33 15.51 -19.03
N LYS A 229 14.18 16.37 -20.04
CA LYS A 229 14.79 17.72 -20.05
C LYS A 229 14.37 18.61 -18.86
N GLY A 230 13.24 18.29 -18.20
CA GLY A 230 12.75 19.00 -17.02
C GLY A 230 13.51 18.68 -15.72
N ILE A 231 14.33 17.63 -15.72
CA ILE A 231 15.17 17.26 -14.58
C ILE A 231 16.49 18.03 -14.71
N THR A 232 16.74 18.92 -13.76
CA THR A 232 17.94 19.80 -13.75
C THR A 232 19.03 19.29 -12.84
N LYS A 233 18.72 18.32 -11.96
CA LYS A 233 19.68 17.73 -11.01
C LYS A 233 19.43 16.24 -10.87
N ILE A 234 20.48 15.45 -10.86
CA ILE A 234 20.49 14.06 -10.42
C ILE A 234 21.01 14.06 -8.99
N GLU A 235 20.19 13.56 -8.07
CA GLU A 235 20.53 13.49 -6.66
C GLU A 235 21.53 12.37 -6.37
N ASP A 236 22.11 12.38 -5.16
CA ASP A 236 23.08 11.39 -4.74
C ASP A 236 22.49 9.97 -4.83
N SER A 237 23.33 9.01 -5.19
CA SER A 237 22.97 7.59 -5.25
C SER A 237 21.80 7.22 -6.17
N THR A 238 21.25 8.16 -6.97
CA THR A 238 20.06 7.92 -7.81
C THR A 238 20.17 6.62 -8.62
N PHE A 239 21.35 6.32 -9.17
CA PHE A 239 21.62 5.10 -9.96
C PHE A 239 22.71 4.23 -9.33
N MET A 240 22.90 4.31 -8.02
CA MET A 240 23.90 3.50 -7.31
C MET A 240 23.65 2.01 -7.56
N ASN A 241 24.72 1.28 -7.91
CA ASN A 241 24.65 -0.17 -8.20
C ASN A 241 23.66 -0.57 -9.31
N CYS A 242 23.40 0.28 -10.28
CA CYS A 242 22.72 -0.08 -11.53
C CYS A 242 23.74 -0.76 -12.46
N GLU A 243 24.09 -2.02 -12.18
CA GLU A 243 25.22 -2.74 -12.76
C GLU A 243 25.14 -2.90 -14.30
N ALA A 244 23.91 -3.01 -14.83
CA ALA A 244 23.70 -3.18 -16.28
C ALA A 244 23.52 -1.87 -17.04
N LEU A 245 23.52 -0.69 -16.35
CA LEU A 245 23.27 0.61 -16.98
C LEU A 245 24.48 1.04 -17.82
N THR A 246 24.26 1.17 -19.12
CA THR A 246 25.31 1.54 -20.09
C THR A 246 25.04 2.86 -20.80
N SER A 247 23.82 3.39 -20.74
CA SER A 247 23.41 4.63 -21.44
C SER A 247 22.20 5.29 -20.77
#